data_91d50f42a7ec38881d43771c28128420
#
_entry.id   91d50f42a7ec38881d43771c28128420
#
_cell.length_a   1.000
_cell.length_b   1.000
_cell.length_c   1.000
_cell.angle_alpha   90.00
_cell.angle_beta   90.00
_cell.angle_gamma   90.00
#
_symmetry.space_group_name_H-M   'P 1'
#
loop_
_entity.id
_entity.type
_entity.pdbx_description
1 polymer ?
#
loop_
_entity_poly.entity_id
_entity_poly.type
_entity_poly.pdbx_seq_one_letter_code
_entity_poly.pdbx_strand_id
1 'polypeptide(L)'
;MRMSIAIPTYEVKGRGVEFLNDLFRTIEIQTFKDFEVVVSDHSKDDKLVDVVDEFQYKFDITYVKNKNDLGNGPANTNNAIRNCSGDIIKVMFQDDFFYDDEALQKIHDSFNDEHDWLVCGSNHTQDDGNNFYWDLYPRWNDSIIKGVNSISSPSVMAAKKKVFDQIKFDESLVMMMDCEIYYHIKKKFGEPIYLHDVLVSNRVHSEQISSRYNASSNSTSDLDREVQYCISKHLE
;
A
#
# COMPACT_ATOMS: atom_id res chain seq x y z
N MET A 1 14.24 14.80 -4.12
CA MET A 1 14.06 13.34 -4.40
C MET A 1 12.77 13.15 -5.14
N ARG A 2 12.78 12.53 -6.30
CA ARG A 2 11.55 12.18 -7.03
C ARG A 2 10.83 11.05 -6.33
N MET A 3 9.49 11.07 -6.33
CA MET A 3 8.68 9.99 -5.76
C MET A 3 8.09 9.11 -6.85
N SER A 4 7.91 7.82 -6.54
CA SER A 4 7.05 6.92 -7.32
C SER A 4 5.89 6.47 -6.45
N ILE A 5 4.67 6.54 -6.97
CA ILE A 5 3.48 5.98 -6.32
C ILE A 5 3.23 4.60 -6.93
N ALA A 6 3.50 3.54 -6.17
CA ALA A 6 3.34 2.15 -6.61
C ALA A 6 1.93 1.65 -6.29
N ILE A 7 1.13 1.37 -7.32
CA ILE A 7 -0.28 1.02 -7.20
C ILE A 7 -0.52 -0.39 -7.76
N PRO A 8 -0.64 -1.41 -6.92
CA PRO A 8 -1.15 -2.71 -7.34
C PRO A 8 -2.67 -2.63 -7.54
N THR A 9 -3.16 -3.08 -8.70
CA THR A 9 -4.58 -3.00 -9.07
C THR A 9 -5.13 -4.32 -9.55
N TYR A 10 -6.44 -4.47 -9.47
CA TYR A 10 -7.21 -5.54 -10.12
C TYR A 10 -8.68 -5.11 -10.26
N GLU A 11 -9.50 -5.92 -10.95
CA GLU A 11 -10.89 -5.59 -11.27
C GLU A 11 -11.85 -5.44 -10.06
N VAL A 12 -11.49 -5.91 -8.86
CA VAL A 12 -12.30 -5.86 -7.61
C VAL A 12 -13.78 -6.17 -7.86
N LYS A 13 -14.06 -7.30 -8.54
CA LYS A 13 -15.43 -7.70 -8.95
C LYS A 13 -16.21 -6.60 -9.67
N GLY A 14 -15.52 -5.78 -10.47
CA GLY A 14 -16.11 -4.71 -11.26
C GLY A 14 -16.01 -3.30 -10.65
N ARG A 15 -15.52 -3.16 -9.42
CA ARG A 15 -15.32 -1.85 -8.77
C ARG A 15 -13.93 -1.25 -8.97
N GLY A 16 -13.01 -1.98 -9.61
CA GLY A 16 -11.63 -1.52 -9.80
C GLY A 16 -11.53 -0.17 -10.52
N VAL A 17 -12.40 0.07 -11.50
CA VAL A 17 -12.49 1.36 -12.20
C VAL A 17 -12.87 2.50 -11.26
N GLU A 18 -13.90 2.32 -10.45
CA GLU A 18 -14.35 3.30 -9.45
C GLU A 18 -13.22 3.66 -8.50
N PHE A 19 -12.61 2.67 -7.87
CA PHE A 19 -11.57 2.88 -6.88
C PHE A 19 -10.31 3.56 -7.45
N LEU A 20 -9.87 3.11 -8.63
CA LEU A 20 -8.70 3.72 -9.27
C LEU A 20 -8.97 5.17 -9.69
N ASN A 21 -10.19 5.49 -10.17
CA ASN A 21 -10.60 6.85 -10.46
C ASN A 21 -10.56 7.74 -9.21
N ASP A 22 -11.12 7.27 -8.09
CA ASP A 22 -11.13 8.02 -6.84
C ASP A 22 -9.70 8.29 -6.35
N LEU A 23 -8.84 7.28 -6.36
CA LEU A 23 -7.44 7.43 -6.01
C LEU A 23 -6.74 8.46 -6.93
N PHE A 24 -6.91 8.35 -8.24
CA PHE A 24 -6.27 9.24 -9.20
C PHE A 24 -6.71 10.70 -9.04
N ARG A 25 -7.97 10.96 -8.69
CA ARG A 25 -8.45 12.31 -8.36
C ARG A 25 -7.72 12.90 -7.16
N THR A 26 -7.43 12.09 -6.13
CA THR A 26 -6.66 12.56 -4.98
C THR A 26 -5.17 12.75 -5.29
N ILE A 27 -4.62 12.03 -6.27
CA ILE A 27 -3.25 12.24 -6.78
C ILE A 27 -3.18 13.52 -7.61
N GLU A 28 -4.15 13.79 -8.47
CA GLU A 28 -4.18 14.97 -9.33
C GLU A 28 -4.08 16.28 -8.53
N ILE A 29 -4.76 16.35 -7.39
CA ILE A 29 -4.81 17.56 -6.56
C ILE A 29 -3.60 17.74 -5.63
N GLN A 30 -2.69 16.74 -5.50
CA GLN A 30 -1.52 16.87 -4.63
C GLN A 30 -0.68 18.10 -4.97
N THR A 31 -0.21 18.81 -3.94
CA THR A 31 0.66 20.00 -4.09
C THR A 31 2.07 19.63 -4.54
N PHE A 32 2.63 18.53 -4.04
CA PHE A 32 3.89 17.98 -4.54
C PHE A 32 3.70 17.42 -5.96
N LYS A 33 4.57 17.80 -6.92
CA LYS A 33 4.42 17.45 -8.35
C LYS A 33 5.57 16.64 -8.95
N ASP A 34 6.70 16.47 -8.24
CA ASP A 34 7.85 15.70 -8.75
C ASP A 34 7.66 14.20 -8.47
N PHE A 35 6.64 13.62 -9.08
CA PHE A 35 6.33 12.20 -8.94
C PHE A 35 5.97 11.53 -10.27
N GLU A 36 6.01 10.23 -10.27
CA GLU A 36 5.40 9.32 -11.24
C GLU A 36 4.41 8.38 -10.56
N VAL A 37 3.46 7.86 -11.30
CA VAL A 37 2.55 6.80 -10.88
C VAL A 37 2.89 5.52 -11.64
N VAL A 38 3.00 4.40 -10.93
CA VAL A 38 3.22 3.07 -11.54
C VAL A 38 2.06 2.16 -11.17
N VAL A 39 1.26 1.82 -12.16
CA VAL A 39 0.11 0.91 -12.03
C VAL A 39 0.51 -0.49 -12.48
N SER A 40 0.40 -1.47 -11.58
CA SER A 40 0.55 -2.89 -11.90
C SER A 40 -0.81 -3.57 -11.86
N ASP A 41 -1.33 -3.96 -13.02
CA ASP A 41 -2.69 -4.44 -13.17
C ASP A 41 -2.79 -5.97 -13.31
N HIS A 42 -3.41 -6.61 -12.33
CA HIS A 42 -3.74 -8.04 -12.29
C HIS A 42 -5.15 -8.37 -12.82
N SER A 43 -5.90 -7.39 -13.35
CA SER A 43 -7.25 -7.62 -13.87
C SER A 43 -7.25 -8.64 -15.02
N LYS A 44 -8.34 -9.37 -15.11
CA LYS A 44 -8.58 -10.29 -16.24
C LYS A 44 -9.05 -9.54 -17.49
N ASP A 45 -9.66 -8.36 -17.30
CA ASP A 45 -10.10 -7.47 -18.39
C ASP A 45 -9.18 -6.24 -18.50
N ASP A 46 -9.43 -5.36 -19.46
CA ASP A 46 -8.61 -4.20 -19.74
C ASP A 46 -9.31 -2.87 -19.35
N LYS A 47 -10.35 -2.92 -18.51
CA LYS A 47 -11.14 -1.72 -18.14
C LYS A 47 -10.35 -0.66 -17.37
N LEU A 48 -9.28 -1.04 -16.66
CA LEU A 48 -8.44 -0.10 -15.96
C LEU A 48 -7.56 0.74 -16.90
N VAL A 49 -7.34 0.29 -18.13
CA VAL A 49 -6.62 1.07 -19.15
C VAL A 49 -7.36 2.37 -19.47
N ASP A 50 -8.70 2.34 -19.56
CA ASP A 50 -9.50 3.54 -19.85
C ASP A 50 -9.30 4.61 -18.76
N VAL A 51 -9.17 4.21 -17.48
CA VAL A 51 -8.87 5.12 -16.38
C VAL A 51 -7.47 5.72 -16.53
N VAL A 52 -6.49 4.89 -16.85
CA VAL A 52 -5.11 5.36 -17.06
C VAL A 52 -5.04 6.36 -18.21
N ASP A 53 -5.72 6.08 -19.31
CA ASP A 53 -5.77 6.96 -20.49
C ASP A 53 -6.42 8.32 -20.20
N GLU A 54 -7.40 8.38 -19.30
CA GLU A 54 -8.01 9.64 -18.88
C GLU A 54 -7.02 10.53 -18.11
N PHE A 55 -6.15 9.92 -17.28
CA PHE A 55 -5.25 10.66 -16.39
C PHE A 55 -3.81 10.82 -16.92
N GLN A 56 -3.41 10.16 -18.01
CA GLN A 56 -2.05 10.25 -18.57
C GLN A 56 -1.58 11.66 -18.93
N TYR A 57 -2.51 12.60 -19.11
CA TYR A 57 -2.21 14.02 -19.38
C TYR A 57 -2.14 14.89 -18.12
N LYS A 58 -2.40 14.32 -16.95
CA LYS A 58 -2.42 15.02 -15.65
C LYS A 58 -1.12 14.80 -14.88
N PHE A 59 -0.56 13.61 -14.95
CA PHE A 59 0.70 13.21 -14.32
C PHE A 59 1.32 12.03 -15.08
N ASP A 60 2.61 11.80 -14.84
CA ASP A 60 3.37 10.72 -15.48
C ASP A 60 2.89 9.36 -14.97
N ILE A 61 2.37 8.50 -15.86
CA ILE A 61 1.84 7.16 -15.52
C ILE A 61 2.54 6.10 -16.33
N THR A 62 3.11 5.11 -15.64
CA THR A 62 3.54 3.84 -16.21
C THR A 62 2.49 2.76 -15.91
N TYR A 63 1.85 2.24 -16.92
CA TYR A 63 0.90 1.12 -16.80
C TYR A 63 1.55 -0.19 -17.22
N VAL A 64 1.45 -1.21 -16.36
CA VAL A 64 1.97 -2.55 -16.60
C VAL A 64 0.87 -3.58 -16.41
N LYS A 65 0.44 -4.22 -17.49
CA LYS A 65 -0.44 -5.40 -17.40
C LYS A 65 0.37 -6.58 -16.89
N ASN A 66 0.19 -6.92 -15.62
CA ASN A 66 0.88 -8.04 -14.99
C ASN A 66 0.06 -9.32 -15.14
N LYS A 67 0.58 -10.27 -15.92
CA LYS A 67 -0.07 -11.56 -16.19
C LYS A 67 0.48 -12.71 -15.34
N ASN A 68 1.49 -12.43 -14.52
CA ASN A 68 2.15 -13.42 -13.66
C ASN A 68 1.49 -13.43 -12.27
N ASP A 69 1.36 -14.59 -11.66
CA ASP A 69 0.89 -14.78 -10.29
C ASP A 69 -0.47 -14.12 -9.99
N LEU A 70 -1.39 -14.21 -10.96
CA LEU A 70 -2.71 -13.57 -10.90
C LEU A 70 -3.43 -13.91 -9.59
N GLY A 71 -3.92 -12.88 -8.90
CA GLY A 71 -4.60 -12.99 -7.61
C GLY A 71 -3.66 -12.94 -6.40
N ASN A 72 -2.33 -12.89 -6.62
CA ASN A 72 -1.36 -12.70 -5.55
C ASN A 72 -1.07 -11.20 -5.36
N GLY A 73 -1.65 -10.61 -4.30
CA GLY A 73 -1.50 -9.19 -3.99
C GLY A 73 -0.04 -8.77 -3.74
N PRO A 74 0.72 -9.45 -2.86
CA PRO A 74 2.14 -9.20 -2.66
C PRO A 74 2.97 -9.24 -3.94
N ALA A 75 2.76 -10.24 -4.81
CA ALA A 75 3.47 -10.34 -6.09
C ALA A 75 3.15 -9.15 -7.01
N ASN A 76 1.89 -8.71 -7.03
CA ASN A 76 1.49 -7.54 -7.80
C ASN A 76 2.07 -6.23 -7.22
N THR A 77 2.12 -6.11 -5.90
CA THR A 77 2.77 -4.99 -5.22
C THR A 77 4.26 -4.95 -5.54
N ASN A 78 4.95 -6.09 -5.47
CA ASN A 78 6.36 -6.20 -5.87
C ASN A 78 6.57 -5.83 -7.34
N ASN A 79 5.61 -6.18 -8.22
CA ASN A 79 5.70 -5.82 -9.63
C ASN A 79 5.54 -4.30 -9.84
N ALA A 80 4.61 -3.63 -9.14
CA ALA A 80 4.49 -2.17 -9.18
C ALA A 80 5.80 -1.50 -8.72
N ILE A 81 6.32 -1.90 -7.55
CA ILE A 81 7.55 -1.36 -6.96
C ILE A 81 8.76 -1.54 -7.90
N ARG A 82 8.90 -2.71 -8.54
CA ARG A 82 10.01 -3.01 -9.45
C ARG A 82 10.05 -2.08 -10.68
N ASN A 83 8.91 -1.56 -11.09
CA ASN A 83 8.79 -0.64 -12.22
C ASN A 83 8.91 0.84 -11.82
N CYS A 84 9.11 1.14 -10.54
CA CYS A 84 9.32 2.49 -10.03
C CYS A 84 10.75 2.98 -10.29
N SER A 85 10.89 4.25 -10.69
CA SER A 85 12.19 4.89 -10.95
C SER A 85 12.59 5.94 -9.93
N GLY A 86 11.66 6.43 -9.11
CA GLY A 86 11.90 7.48 -8.12
C GLY A 86 12.79 7.05 -6.95
N ASP A 87 13.35 8.04 -6.25
CA ASP A 87 14.21 7.85 -5.07
C ASP A 87 13.42 7.35 -3.85
N ILE A 88 12.14 7.77 -3.75
CA ILE A 88 11.18 7.38 -2.70
C ILE A 88 10.04 6.64 -3.37
N ILE A 89 9.67 5.49 -2.83
CA ILE A 89 8.51 4.71 -3.29
C ILE A 89 7.42 4.78 -2.23
N LYS A 90 6.28 5.33 -2.62
CA LYS A 90 5.03 5.36 -1.85
C LYS A 90 4.14 4.22 -2.32
N VAL A 91 3.91 3.23 -1.47
CA VAL A 91 2.93 2.18 -1.77
C VAL A 91 1.53 2.74 -1.56
N MET A 92 0.62 2.49 -2.48
CA MET A 92 -0.77 2.91 -2.38
C MET A 92 -1.68 1.84 -3.00
N PHE A 93 -2.56 1.25 -2.23
CA PHE A 93 -3.53 0.29 -2.75
C PHE A 93 -4.69 1.02 -3.43
N GLN A 94 -5.23 0.44 -4.47
CA GLN A 94 -6.18 1.11 -5.36
C GLN A 94 -7.51 1.49 -4.71
N ASP A 95 -7.89 0.85 -3.61
CA ASP A 95 -9.11 1.11 -2.85
C ASP A 95 -8.93 2.19 -1.77
N ASP A 96 -7.68 2.53 -1.45
CA ASP A 96 -7.32 3.63 -0.56
C ASP A 96 -7.07 4.93 -1.34
N PHE A 97 -6.99 6.07 -0.66
CA PHE A 97 -6.69 7.36 -1.29
C PHE A 97 -6.02 8.34 -0.32
N PHE A 98 -5.44 9.42 -0.87
CA PHE A 98 -4.85 10.47 -0.05
C PHE A 98 -5.94 11.31 0.62
N TYR A 99 -5.76 11.58 1.93
CA TYR A 99 -6.74 12.28 2.73
C TYR A 99 -6.80 13.79 2.43
N ASP A 100 -5.65 14.42 2.16
CA ASP A 100 -5.54 15.83 1.83
C ASP A 100 -4.62 16.06 0.61
N ASP A 101 -4.58 17.29 0.10
CA ASP A 101 -3.77 17.68 -1.05
C ASP A 101 -2.29 17.94 -0.72
N GLU A 102 -1.91 17.96 0.55
CA GLU A 102 -0.54 18.11 1.02
C GLU A 102 0.14 16.78 1.42
N ALA A 103 -0.59 15.66 1.31
CA ALA A 103 -0.11 14.37 1.79
C ALA A 103 1.25 13.96 1.21
N LEU A 104 1.43 14.07 -0.12
CA LEU A 104 2.72 13.76 -0.75
C LEU A 104 3.82 14.74 -0.35
N GLN A 105 3.50 16.02 -0.19
CA GLN A 105 4.47 17.04 0.26
C GLN A 105 4.96 16.73 1.68
N LYS A 106 4.06 16.42 2.61
CA LYS A 106 4.40 16.06 3.99
C LYS A 106 5.25 14.80 4.06
N ILE A 107 4.91 13.79 3.26
CA ILE A 107 5.69 12.55 3.16
C ILE A 107 7.09 12.86 2.62
N HIS A 108 7.20 13.61 1.52
CA HIS A 108 8.48 13.97 0.90
C HIS A 108 9.39 14.73 1.87
N ASP A 109 8.88 15.76 2.52
CA ASP A 109 9.65 16.65 3.39
C ASP A 109 10.08 15.99 4.72
N SER A 110 9.44 14.88 5.08
CA SER A 110 9.79 14.11 6.27
C SER A 110 11.06 13.27 6.06
N PHE A 111 11.41 12.90 4.81
CA PHE A 111 12.62 12.11 4.57
C PHE A 111 13.90 12.88 4.84
N ASN A 112 14.84 12.24 5.52
CA ASN A 112 16.16 12.75 5.86
C ASN A 112 17.23 11.66 5.64
N ASP A 113 18.48 11.95 5.95
CA ASP A 113 19.58 11.00 5.77
C ASP A 113 19.62 9.89 6.84
N GLU A 114 18.93 10.08 7.98
CA GLU A 114 18.97 9.16 9.11
C GLU A 114 17.96 8.02 8.97
N HIS A 115 16.86 8.24 8.23
CA HIS A 115 15.77 7.27 8.12
C HIS A 115 15.56 6.87 6.65
N ASP A 116 15.29 5.59 6.46
CA ASP A 116 15.12 5.00 5.12
C ASP A 116 13.67 4.69 4.78
N TRP A 117 12.78 4.76 5.76
CA TRP A 117 11.35 4.52 5.57
C TRP A 117 10.51 5.30 6.58
N LEU A 118 9.25 5.47 6.27
CA LEU A 118 8.26 6.12 7.12
C LEU A 118 6.91 5.41 7.07
N VAL A 119 6.10 5.67 8.08
CA VAL A 119 4.68 5.34 8.15
C VAL A 119 3.89 6.55 8.62
N CYS A 120 2.75 6.84 7.98
CA CYS A 120 1.90 7.98 8.32
C CYS A 120 0.59 7.54 8.98
N GLY A 121 -0.11 8.50 9.58
CA GLY A 121 -1.45 8.28 10.09
C GLY A 121 -2.45 7.99 8.98
N SER A 122 -3.48 7.26 9.34
CA SER A 122 -4.63 6.98 8.47
C SER A 122 -5.94 7.12 9.20
N ASN A 123 -7.02 7.30 8.45
CA ASN A 123 -8.37 7.09 8.94
C ASN A 123 -9.07 6.00 8.11
N HIS A 124 -10.29 5.73 8.46
CA HIS A 124 -11.15 4.83 7.70
C HIS A 124 -12.30 5.62 7.07
N THR A 125 -12.75 5.16 5.93
CA THR A 125 -13.98 5.62 5.32
C THR A 125 -14.83 4.43 4.92
N GLN A 126 -16.15 4.64 4.84
CA GLN A 126 -17.04 3.63 4.30
C GLN A 126 -16.95 3.58 2.78
N ASP A 127 -17.71 2.71 2.22
CA ASP A 127 -17.72 2.31 0.81
C ASP A 127 -17.79 3.47 -0.20
N ASP A 128 -18.49 4.55 0.17
CA ASP A 128 -18.67 5.76 -0.67
C ASP A 128 -17.51 6.76 -0.59
N GLY A 129 -16.54 6.55 0.30
CA GLY A 129 -15.39 7.44 0.47
C GLY A 129 -15.69 8.79 1.12
N ASN A 130 -16.87 9.01 1.70
CA ASN A 130 -17.30 10.33 2.17
C ASN A 130 -17.36 10.49 3.70
N ASN A 131 -17.48 9.41 4.44
CA ASN A 131 -17.62 9.43 5.90
C ASN A 131 -16.36 8.90 6.57
N PHE A 132 -15.54 9.81 7.09
CA PHE A 132 -14.28 9.47 7.76
C PHE A 132 -14.50 9.20 9.24
N TYR A 133 -13.85 8.16 9.73
CA TYR A 133 -13.90 7.77 11.13
C TYR A 133 -12.63 7.03 11.54
N TRP A 134 -12.41 6.91 12.83
CA TRP A 134 -11.36 6.14 13.46
C TRP A 134 -9.96 6.48 12.94
N ASP A 135 -9.43 7.62 13.36
CA ASP A 135 -8.04 7.99 13.12
C ASP A 135 -7.10 7.01 13.81
N LEU A 136 -6.14 6.51 13.05
CA LEU A 136 -5.12 5.60 13.50
C LEU A 136 -3.76 6.28 13.32
N TYR A 137 -3.05 6.45 14.43
CA TYR A 137 -1.70 6.98 14.45
C TYR A 137 -0.70 5.84 14.62
N PRO A 138 0.26 5.67 13.68
CA PRO A 138 1.15 4.53 13.67
C PRO A 138 2.05 4.52 14.91
N ARG A 139 2.23 3.34 15.46
CA ARG A 139 3.15 3.08 16.56
C ARG A 139 3.72 1.68 16.44
N TRP A 140 4.96 1.49 16.89
CA TRP A 140 5.51 0.15 16.91
C TRP A 140 4.91 -0.70 18.04
N ASN A 141 4.69 -1.96 17.71
CA ASN A 141 4.34 -3.00 18.69
C ASN A 141 5.14 -4.25 18.32
N ASP A 142 5.94 -4.76 19.25
CA ASP A 142 6.76 -5.96 19.01
C ASP A 142 5.92 -7.21 18.68
N SER A 143 4.63 -7.19 19.02
CA SER A 143 3.70 -8.25 18.63
C SER A 143 3.22 -8.13 17.17
N ILE A 144 3.71 -7.18 16.38
CA ILE A 144 3.33 -7.03 14.96
C ILE A 144 3.60 -8.32 14.18
N ILE A 145 4.73 -9.00 14.45
CA ILE A 145 5.07 -10.28 13.81
C ILE A 145 4.14 -11.42 14.23
N LYS A 146 3.31 -11.21 15.25
CA LYS A 146 2.26 -12.12 15.73
C LYS A 146 0.86 -11.71 15.26
N GLY A 147 0.77 -10.78 14.29
CA GLY A 147 -0.49 -10.33 13.72
C GLY A 147 -1.16 -9.15 14.43
N VAL A 148 -0.49 -8.51 15.39
CA VAL A 148 -0.99 -7.29 16.03
C VAL A 148 -0.55 -6.08 15.20
N ASN A 149 -1.29 -5.76 14.14
CA ASN A 149 -1.00 -4.59 13.31
C ASN A 149 -1.37 -3.29 14.03
N SER A 150 -0.37 -2.51 14.39
CA SER A 150 -0.50 -1.20 15.04
C SER A 150 -0.06 -0.04 14.14
N ILE A 151 0.14 -0.32 12.85
CA ILE A 151 0.58 0.66 11.84
C ILE A 151 -0.55 1.00 10.89
N SER A 152 -1.18 0.05 10.27
CA SER A 152 -2.28 0.12 9.28
C SER A 152 -1.96 -0.66 8.01
N SER A 153 -2.71 -0.42 6.91
CA SER A 153 -2.47 -1.01 5.59
C SER A 153 -1.13 -0.56 4.98
N PRO A 154 -0.58 -1.28 3.99
CA PRO A 154 0.63 -0.82 3.31
C PRO A 154 0.51 0.54 2.63
N SER A 155 -0.69 1.04 2.43
CA SER A 155 -0.91 2.40 1.89
C SER A 155 -0.39 3.52 2.80
N VAL A 156 -0.07 3.25 4.07
CA VAL A 156 0.54 4.27 4.95
C VAL A 156 2.06 4.34 4.83
N MET A 157 2.71 3.40 4.14
CA MET A 157 4.16 3.35 4.07
C MET A 157 4.74 4.07 2.87
N ALA A 158 5.92 4.65 3.06
CA ALA A 158 6.84 5.04 2.01
C ALA A 158 8.27 4.69 2.42
N ALA A 159 9.13 4.36 1.45
CA ALA A 159 10.52 4.04 1.72
C ALA A 159 11.42 4.50 0.57
N LYS A 160 12.70 4.78 0.89
CA LYS A 160 13.71 4.98 -0.13
C LYS A 160 13.84 3.73 -0.99
N LYS A 161 14.06 3.90 -2.28
CA LYS A 161 14.17 2.80 -3.26
C LYS A 161 15.13 1.70 -2.81
N LYS A 162 16.27 2.05 -2.18
CA LYS A 162 17.27 1.09 -1.67
C LYS A 162 16.70 0.07 -0.66
N VAL A 163 15.58 0.39 0.01
CA VAL A 163 14.89 -0.54 0.92
C VAL A 163 14.25 -1.65 0.11
N PHE A 164 13.47 -1.29 -0.90
CA PHE A 164 12.79 -2.25 -1.77
C PHE A 164 13.71 -3.00 -2.74
N ASP A 165 14.90 -2.48 -3.01
CA ASP A 165 15.94 -3.22 -3.74
C ASP A 165 16.45 -4.43 -2.93
N GLN A 166 16.26 -4.44 -1.59
CA GLN A 166 16.75 -5.46 -0.68
C GLN A 166 15.66 -6.25 0.04
N ILE A 167 14.46 -5.69 0.18
CA ILE A 167 13.31 -6.31 0.84
C ILE A 167 12.12 -6.23 -0.10
N LYS A 168 11.37 -7.32 -0.18
CA LYS A 168 10.14 -7.41 -0.98
C LYS A 168 9.01 -7.90 -0.08
N PHE A 169 7.78 -7.62 -0.45
CA PHE A 169 6.62 -8.27 0.13
C PHE A 169 6.74 -9.79 -0.07
N ASP A 170 6.48 -10.55 0.96
CA ASP A 170 6.52 -12.02 0.89
C ASP A 170 5.30 -12.55 0.14
N GLU A 171 5.54 -13.11 -1.04
CA GLU A 171 4.50 -13.55 -1.98
C GLU A 171 3.74 -14.81 -1.49
N SER A 172 4.19 -15.44 -0.40
CA SER A 172 3.50 -16.56 0.25
C SER A 172 2.45 -16.11 1.27
N LEU A 173 2.39 -14.83 1.62
CA LEU A 173 1.50 -14.25 2.61
C LEU A 173 0.29 -13.58 1.98
N VAL A 174 -0.83 -13.58 2.70
CA VAL A 174 -2.07 -12.89 2.32
C VAL A 174 -2.48 -11.91 3.43
N MET A 175 -2.63 -12.40 4.67
CA MET A 175 -3.08 -11.60 5.80
C MET A 175 -1.96 -10.93 6.57
N MET A 176 -0.79 -11.56 6.59
CA MET A 176 0.38 -11.07 7.35
C MET A 176 1.34 -10.24 6.49
N MET A 177 1.01 -9.96 5.22
CA MET A 177 1.92 -9.29 4.30
C MET A 177 2.36 -7.89 4.76
N ASP A 178 1.48 -7.15 5.41
CA ASP A 178 1.74 -5.83 5.98
C ASP A 178 2.58 -5.92 7.27
N CYS A 179 2.19 -6.77 8.20
CA CYS A 179 2.92 -6.99 9.45
C CYS A 179 4.35 -7.50 9.18
N GLU A 180 4.50 -8.43 8.25
CA GLU A 180 5.79 -9.03 7.89
C GLU A 180 6.72 -8.00 7.24
N ILE A 181 6.25 -7.23 6.26
CA ILE A 181 7.09 -6.24 5.58
C ILE A 181 7.58 -5.16 6.55
N TYR A 182 6.71 -4.65 7.43
CA TYR A 182 7.09 -3.67 8.45
C TYR A 182 8.16 -4.23 9.40
N TYR A 183 7.96 -5.45 9.89
CA TYR A 183 8.92 -6.11 10.76
C TYR A 183 10.27 -6.32 10.06
N HIS A 184 10.26 -6.80 8.82
CA HIS A 184 11.46 -7.06 8.05
C HIS A 184 12.25 -5.78 7.76
N ILE A 185 11.57 -4.70 7.35
CA ILE A 185 12.22 -3.40 7.10
C ILE A 185 12.83 -2.87 8.40
N LYS A 186 12.08 -2.84 9.50
CA LYS A 186 12.60 -2.37 10.78
C LYS A 186 13.82 -3.16 11.24
N LYS A 187 13.77 -4.50 11.13
CA LYS A 187 14.90 -5.37 11.53
C LYS A 187 16.18 -5.04 10.76
N LYS A 188 16.07 -4.63 9.51
CA LYS A 188 17.22 -4.41 8.62
C LYS A 188 17.64 -2.93 8.53
N PHE A 189 16.70 -2.00 8.53
CA PHE A 189 16.91 -0.58 8.29
C PHE A 189 16.64 0.31 9.51
N GLY A 190 16.22 -0.24 10.64
CA GLY A 190 15.93 0.49 11.87
C GLY A 190 14.54 1.10 11.93
N GLU A 191 14.35 2.05 12.84
CA GLU A 191 13.05 2.68 13.10
C GLU A 191 12.54 3.49 11.88
N PRO A 192 11.21 3.49 11.64
CA PRO A 192 10.62 4.42 10.68
C PRO A 192 10.54 5.84 11.24
N ILE A 193 10.33 6.80 10.35
CA ILE A 193 9.70 8.06 10.76
C ILE A 193 8.22 7.76 11.02
N TYR A 194 7.74 8.12 12.21
CA TYR A 194 6.31 8.07 12.53
C TYR A 194 5.69 9.43 12.27
N LEU A 195 5.02 9.59 11.14
CA LEU A 195 4.33 10.82 10.78
C LEU A 195 2.89 10.74 11.31
N HIS A 196 2.60 11.53 12.36
CA HIS A 196 1.31 11.48 13.05
C HIS A 196 0.19 12.30 12.35
N ASP A 197 0.45 12.78 11.13
CA ASP A 197 -0.60 13.35 10.28
C ASP A 197 -1.41 12.23 9.64
N VAL A 198 -2.74 12.38 9.60
CA VAL A 198 -3.63 11.51 8.82
C VAL A 198 -3.49 11.89 7.35
N LEU A 199 -2.81 11.07 6.56
CA LEU A 199 -2.50 11.35 5.15
C LEU A 199 -3.14 10.34 4.19
N VAL A 200 -3.66 9.24 4.71
CA VAL A 200 -4.28 8.16 3.93
C VAL A 200 -5.64 7.83 4.50
N SER A 201 -6.61 7.61 3.63
CA SER A 201 -7.90 7.07 3.99
C SER A 201 -8.03 5.63 3.49
N ASN A 202 -8.22 4.70 4.42
CA ASN A 202 -8.46 3.30 4.12
C ASN A 202 -9.96 3.08 3.88
N ARG A 203 -10.32 2.63 2.70
CA ARG A 203 -11.72 2.34 2.36
C ARG A 203 -12.11 0.96 2.91
N VAL A 204 -13.23 0.92 3.65
CA VAL A 204 -13.79 -0.33 4.17
C VAL A 204 -14.94 -0.78 3.26
N HIS A 205 -14.78 -1.92 2.61
CA HIS A 205 -15.77 -2.50 1.70
C HIS A 205 -15.80 -4.03 1.77
N SER A 206 -16.88 -4.65 1.26
CA SER A 206 -17.11 -6.10 1.36
C SER A 206 -16.10 -6.95 0.59
N GLU A 207 -15.43 -6.37 -0.41
CA GLU A 207 -14.55 -7.11 -1.32
C GLU A 207 -13.08 -7.11 -0.87
N GLN A 208 -12.73 -6.36 0.18
CA GLN A 208 -11.37 -6.38 0.72
C GLN A 208 -11.02 -7.74 1.34
N ILE A 209 -9.74 -8.08 1.32
CA ILE A 209 -9.24 -9.40 1.78
C ILE A 209 -9.64 -9.66 3.24
N SER A 210 -9.47 -8.68 4.13
CA SER A 210 -9.82 -8.81 5.55
C SER A 210 -11.31 -9.14 5.78
N SER A 211 -12.22 -8.56 4.98
CA SER A 211 -13.65 -8.86 5.07
C SER A 211 -13.98 -10.29 4.65
N ARG A 212 -13.31 -10.80 3.62
CA ARG A 212 -13.48 -12.20 3.16
C ARG A 212 -12.97 -13.21 4.19
N TYR A 213 -11.85 -12.91 4.82
CA TYR A 213 -11.29 -13.77 5.87
C TYR A 213 -12.21 -13.84 7.08
N ASN A 214 -12.74 -12.71 7.54
CA ASN A 214 -13.67 -12.66 8.67
C ASN A 214 -14.98 -13.45 8.42
N ALA A 215 -15.36 -13.62 7.15
CA ALA A 215 -16.55 -14.35 6.75
C ALA A 215 -16.34 -15.87 6.56
N SER A 216 -15.09 -16.35 6.54
CA SER A 216 -14.78 -17.77 6.30
C SER A 216 -14.56 -18.54 7.60
N SER A 217 -15.08 -19.79 7.67
CA SER A 217 -14.92 -20.67 8.83
C SER A 217 -13.47 -21.16 9.07
N ASN A 218 -12.58 -20.99 8.09
CA ASN A 218 -11.17 -21.40 8.15
C ASN A 218 -10.20 -20.23 8.37
N SER A 219 -10.72 -19.01 8.51
CA SER A 219 -9.90 -17.78 8.59
C SER A 219 -8.86 -17.79 9.70
N THR A 220 -9.23 -18.31 10.89
CA THR A 220 -8.33 -18.37 12.05
C THR A 220 -7.16 -19.31 11.79
N SER A 221 -7.39 -20.47 11.17
CA SER A 221 -6.34 -21.45 10.90
C SER A 221 -5.33 -20.97 9.83
N ASP A 222 -5.78 -20.17 8.86
CA ASP A 222 -4.91 -19.64 7.81
C ASP A 222 -4.06 -18.49 8.35
N LEU A 223 -4.65 -17.59 9.13
CA LEU A 223 -3.93 -16.53 9.82
C LEU A 223 -2.90 -17.11 10.80
N ASP A 224 -3.28 -18.09 11.63
CA ASP A 224 -2.36 -18.75 12.56
C ASP A 224 -1.17 -19.38 11.84
N ARG A 225 -1.40 -19.99 10.66
CA ARG A 225 -0.34 -20.55 9.82
C ARG A 225 0.63 -19.50 9.31
N GLU A 226 0.12 -18.36 8.80
CA GLU A 226 0.96 -17.26 8.36
C GLU A 226 1.74 -16.62 9.53
N VAL A 227 1.11 -16.48 10.71
CA VAL A 227 1.79 -16.02 11.94
C VAL A 227 2.94 -16.95 12.31
N GLN A 228 2.71 -18.27 12.35
CA GLN A 228 3.78 -19.24 12.66
C GLN A 228 4.90 -19.18 11.62
N TYR A 229 4.57 -19.06 10.34
CA TYR A 229 5.56 -18.87 9.28
C TYR A 229 6.40 -17.61 9.51
N CYS A 230 5.78 -16.48 9.80
CA CYS A 230 6.49 -15.21 10.06
C CYS A 230 7.40 -15.31 11.29
N ILE A 231 6.95 -15.98 12.36
CA ILE A 231 7.74 -16.24 13.56
C ILE A 231 8.98 -17.07 13.22
N SER A 232 8.80 -18.18 12.51
CA SER A 232 9.93 -19.05 12.15
C SER A 232 10.93 -18.36 11.21
N LYS A 233 10.43 -17.55 10.26
CA LYS A 233 11.27 -16.81 9.31
C LYS A 233 12.15 -15.75 9.99
N HIS A 234 11.67 -15.12 11.05
CA HIS A 234 12.31 -13.92 11.59
C HIS A 234 12.87 -14.05 13.01
N LEU A 235 12.38 -15.00 13.81
CA LEU A 235 12.74 -15.13 15.24
C LEU A 235 13.52 -16.42 15.54
N GLU A 236 13.48 -17.44 14.68
CA GLU A 236 14.27 -18.66 14.75
C GLU A 236 15.48 -18.62 13.82
#